data_58cfd20c5ab57dc620dde1f7269ed17f
#
_entry.id   58cfd20c5ab57dc620dde1f7269ed17f
#
_cell.length_a   1.000
_cell.length_b   1.000
_cell.length_c   1.000
_cell.angle_alpha   90.00
_cell.angle_beta   90.00
_cell.angle_gamma   90.00
#
_symmetry.space_group_name_H-M   'P 1'
#
loop_
_entity.id
_entity.type
_entity.pdbx_description
1 polymer ?
#
loop_
_entity_poly.entity_id
_entity_poly.type
_entity_poly.pdbx_seq_one_letter_code
_entity_poly.pdbx_strand_id
1 'polypeptide(L)'
;MSGKIRIYLASPWIHKADALVAQTQFEAAGFEVVSHWIRYHVNSGDDAELQAQAVEDYAEIVAQTDAFVILNLALSEGKAFEFGVAYRQKLPCVVVGSRERNIFYHLPGVVQVETVEEAIAALWRIQR
;
A
#
# COMPACT_ATOMS: atom_id res chain seq x y z
N MET A 1 12.69 18.07 -8.48
CA MET A 1 11.56 17.15 -8.69
C MET A 1 12.10 15.73 -8.77
N SER A 2 11.60 14.85 -7.94
CA SER A 2 12.24 13.53 -7.82
C SER A 2 12.01 12.64 -9.05
N GLY A 3 10.94 12.78 -9.75
CA GLY A 3 10.60 11.88 -10.85
C GLY A 3 10.30 10.44 -10.42
N LYS A 4 10.41 10.12 -9.14
CA LYS A 4 10.08 8.79 -8.64
C LYS A 4 8.58 8.65 -8.47
N ILE A 5 8.08 7.44 -8.77
CA ILE A 5 6.69 7.09 -8.50
C ILE A 5 6.58 6.82 -7.00
N ARG A 6 5.62 7.48 -6.37
CA ARG A 6 5.40 7.37 -4.91
C ARG A 6 4.31 6.34 -4.66
N ILE A 7 4.62 5.32 -3.89
CA ILE A 7 3.66 4.27 -3.57
C ILE A 7 3.35 4.24 -2.09
N TYR A 8 2.08 3.94 -1.78
CA TYR A 8 1.65 3.60 -0.43
C TYR A 8 1.51 2.09 -0.36
N LEU A 9 2.18 1.47 0.60
CA LEU A 9 2.19 0.03 0.77
C LEU A 9 1.32 -0.34 1.96
N ALA A 10 0.21 -1.01 1.69
CA ALA A 10 -0.73 -1.46 2.72
C ALA A 10 -0.56 -2.94 2.97
N SER A 11 -0.57 -3.35 4.24
CA SER A 11 -0.40 -4.73 4.65
C SER A 11 -1.04 -4.92 6.03
N PRO A 12 -1.47 -6.13 6.40
CA PRO A 12 -1.86 -6.38 7.77
C PRO A 12 -0.70 -6.11 8.73
N TRP A 13 -1.00 -5.51 9.87
CA TRP A 13 0.04 -5.14 10.85
C TRP A 13 0.92 -6.31 11.25
N ILE A 14 0.33 -7.50 11.44
CA ILE A 14 1.09 -8.68 11.87
C ILE A 14 2.13 -9.12 10.85
N HIS A 15 2.04 -8.64 9.61
CA HIS A 15 3.00 -8.92 8.53
C HIS A 15 3.93 -7.76 8.27
N LYS A 16 4.19 -6.94 9.28
CA LYS A 16 5.06 -5.77 9.14
C LYS A 16 6.46 -6.12 8.63
N ALA A 17 6.99 -7.26 9.05
CA ALA A 17 8.31 -7.71 8.59
C ALA A 17 8.31 -7.96 7.07
N ASP A 18 7.24 -8.57 6.55
CA ASP A 18 7.11 -8.78 5.10
C ASP A 18 6.95 -7.46 4.36
N ALA A 19 6.25 -6.49 4.96
CA ALA A 19 6.10 -5.17 4.38
C ALA A 19 7.45 -4.44 4.28
N LEU A 20 8.32 -4.59 5.28
CA LEU A 20 9.66 -4.01 5.24
C LEU A 20 10.50 -4.61 4.11
N VAL A 21 10.41 -5.92 3.91
CA VAL A 21 11.11 -6.58 2.79
C VAL A 21 10.60 -6.04 1.46
N ALA A 22 9.29 -5.97 1.29
CA ALA A 22 8.68 -5.44 0.08
C ALA A 22 9.08 -3.98 -0.15
N GLN A 23 9.10 -3.16 0.89
CA GLN A 23 9.53 -1.78 0.80
C GLN A 23 10.94 -1.68 0.23
N THR A 24 11.86 -2.49 0.74
CA THR A 24 13.24 -2.51 0.25
C THR A 24 13.29 -2.87 -1.23
N GLN A 25 12.48 -3.84 -1.66
CA GLN A 25 12.43 -4.24 -3.06
C GLN A 25 11.90 -3.12 -3.97
N PHE A 26 10.84 -2.43 -3.55
CA PHE A 26 10.30 -1.31 -4.31
C PHE A 26 11.31 -0.16 -4.39
N GLU A 27 11.96 0.16 -3.28
CA GLU A 27 12.95 1.23 -3.26
C GLU A 27 14.15 0.91 -4.16
N ALA A 28 14.61 -0.35 -4.15
CA ALA A 28 15.68 -0.77 -5.02
C ALA A 28 15.29 -0.69 -6.50
N ALA A 29 14.00 -0.80 -6.81
CA ALA A 29 13.49 -0.71 -8.17
C ALA A 29 13.20 0.75 -8.61
N GLY A 30 13.47 1.73 -7.76
CA GLY A 30 13.35 3.14 -8.10
C GLY A 30 12.06 3.83 -7.67
N PHE A 31 11.26 3.18 -6.84
CA PHE A 31 10.07 3.80 -6.27
C PHE A 31 10.37 4.46 -4.93
N GLU A 32 9.54 5.40 -4.56
CA GLU A 32 9.56 5.99 -3.22
C GLU A 32 8.37 5.44 -2.44
N VAL A 33 8.62 4.83 -1.28
CA VAL A 33 7.55 4.29 -0.43
C VAL A 33 7.21 5.36 0.60
N VAL A 34 6.00 5.91 0.50
CA VAL A 34 5.57 7.04 1.35
C VAL A 34 4.84 6.61 2.61
N SER A 35 4.51 5.33 2.74
CA SER A 35 3.77 4.82 3.90
C SER A 35 4.69 4.68 5.11
N HIS A 36 4.58 5.61 6.06
CA HIS A 36 5.45 5.64 7.24
C HIS A 36 5.11 4.60 8.30
N TRP A 37 3.89 4.05 8.28
CA TRP A 37 3.44 3.13 9.31
C TRP A 37 4.38 1.92 9.45
N ILE A 38 5.04 1.52 8.37
CA ILE A 38 5.89 0.33 8.34
C ILE A 38 7.07 0.47 9.31
N ARG A 39 7.61 1.68 9.44
CA ARG A 39 8.80 1.92 10.27
C ARG A 39 8.49 2.58 11.60
N TYR A 40 7.45 3.40 11.66
CA TYR A 40 7.28 4.34 12.75
C TYR A 40 6.05 4.10 13.61
N HIS A 41 5.03 3.46 13.10
CA HIS A 41 3.80 3.26 13.87
C HIS A 41 3.90 2.09 14.82
N VAL A 42 3.17 2.16 15.94
CA VAL A 42 3.03 1.08 16.89
C VAL A 42 1.57 0.65 16.93
N ASN A 43 1.33 -0.63 17.22
CA ASN A 43 -0.01 -1.18 17.22
C ASN A 43 -0.72 -1.03 18.56
N SER A 44 -0.06 -0.49 19.57
CA SER A 44 -0.58 -0.36 20.92
C SER A 44 -0.30 1.03 21.47
N GLY A 45 -0.91 2.02 20.91
CA GLY A 45 -0.82 3.37 21.42
C GLY A 45 -2.05 3.72 22.23
N ASP A 46 -2.03 4.86 22.90
CA ASP A 46 -3.25 5.43 23.46
C ASP A 46 -4.10 6.03 22.34
N ASP A 47 -5.29 6.50 22.68
CA ASP A 47 -6.21 7.00 21.67
C ASP A 47 -5.64 8.18 20.86
N ALA A 48 -4.86 9.05 21.51
CA ALA A 48 -4.26 10.19 20.82
C ALA A 48 -3.19 9.74 19.84
N GLU A 49 -2.37 8.74 20.20
CA GLU A 49 -1.38 8.18 19.30
C GLU A 49 -2.02 7.48 18.11
N LEU A 50 -3.08 6.70 18.36
CA LEU A 50 -3.79 6.02 17.29
C LEU A 50 -4.44 7.02 16.33
N GLN A 51 -5.01 8.10 16.87
CA GLN A 51 -5.59 9.15 16.03
C GLN A 51 -4.53 9.80 15.15
N ALA A 52 -3.36 10.12 15.74
CA ALA A 52 -2.27 10.73 14.98
C ALA A 52 -1.79 9.82 13.84
N GLN A 53 -1.67 8.51 14.11
CA GLN A 53 -1.28 7.55 13.10
C GLN A 53 -2.33 7.47 11.97
N ALA A 54 -3.60 7.44 12.34
CA ALA A 54 -4.68 7.37 11.35
C ALA A 54 -4.70 8.61 10.45
N VAL A 55 -4.54 9.78 11.04
CA VAL A 55 -4.50 11.04 10.29
C VAL A 55 -3.31 11.06 9.33
N GLU A 56 -2.15 10.60 9.80
CA GLU A 56 -0.95 10.56 8.96
C GLU A 56 -1.13 9.60 7.79
N ASP A 57 -1.61 8.38 8.05
CA ASP A 57 -1.81 7.39 6.99
C ASP A 57 -2.81 7.89 5.95
N TYR A 58 -3.91 8.47 6.40
CA TYR A 58 -4.92 9.01 5.50
C TYR A 58 -4.33 10.12 4.63
N ALA A 59 -3.59 11.04 5.24
CA ALA A 59 -2.98 12.15 4.51
C ALA A 59 -1.95 11.67 3.47
N GLU A 60 -1.19 10.64 3.80
CA GLU A 60 -0.23 10.07 2.86
C GLU A 60 -0.91 9.50 1.62
N ILE A 61 -2.03 8.79 1.82
CA ILE A 61 -2.77 8.24 0.68
C ILE A 61 -3.37 9.37 -0.17
N VAL A 62 -3.98 10.34 0.48
CA VAL A 62 -4.71 11.41 -0.21
C VAL A 62 -3.78 12.37 -0.93
N ALA A 63 -2.66 12.73 -0.32
CA ALA A 63 -1.84 13.84 -0.80
C ALA A 63 -0.47 13.45 -1.37
N GLN A 64 0.03 12.25 -1.08
CA GLN A 64 1.42 11.92 -1.38
C GLN A 64 1.61 10.68 -2.25
N THR A 65 0.54 10.01 -2.65
CA THR A 65 0.62 8.71 -3.29
C THR A 65 0.27 8.79 -4.77
N ASP A 66 1.09 8.17 -5.61
CA ASP A 66 0.83 8.03 -7.04
C ASP A 66 0.20 6.68 -7.37
N ALA A 67 0.50 5.64 -6.59
CA ALA A 67 -0.05 4.31 -6.77
C ALA A 67 -0.16 3.60 -5.43
N PHE A 68 -1.14 2.73 -5.29
CA PHE A 68 -1.45 2.03 -4.05
C PHE A 68 -1.17 0.54 -4.23
N VAL A 69 -0.39 -0.03 -3.32
CA VAL A 69 -0.01 -1.45 -3.38
C VAL A 69 -0.49 -2.15 -2.11
N ILE A 70 -1.17 -3.27 -2.28
CA ILE A 70 -1.66 -4.08 -1.18
C ILE A 70 -0.87 -5.39 -1.13
N LEU A 71 -0.33 -5.71 0.04
CA LEU A 71 0.19 -7.04 0.30
C LEU A 71 -0.94 -7.89 0.87
N ASN A 72 -1.45 -8.79 0.03
CA ASN A 72 -2.63 -9.60 0.36
C ASN A 72 -2.23 -10.84 1.15
N LEU A 73 -1.82 -10.63 2.41
CA LEU A 73 -1.27 -11.67 3.27
C LEU A 73 -2.26 -12.18 4.32
N ALA A 74 -3.22 -11.36 4.72
CA ALA A 74 -4.24 -11.71 5.71
C ALA A 74 -5.34 -10.65 5.71
N LEU A 75 -6.44 -10.92 6.42
CA LEU A 75 -7.51 -9.95 6.63
C LEU A 75 -7.01 -8.75 7.43
N SER A 76 -7.45 -7.56 7.06
CA SER A 76 -7.15 -6.35 7.79
C SER A 76 -8.19 -5.29 7.45
N GLU A 77 -8.88 -4.79 8.46
CA GLU A 77 -9.85 -3.71 8.27
C GLU A 77 -9.18 -2.43 7.83
N GLY A 78 -7.99 -2.15 8.38
CA GLY A 78 -7.23 -0.97 8.01
C GLY A 78 -6.83 -0.99 6.54
N LYS A 79 -6.34 -2.12 6.08
CA LYS A 79 -5.98 -2.30 4.67
C LYS A 79 -7.19 -2.07 3.76
N ALA A 80 -8.35 -2.60 4.16
CA ALA A 80 -9.57 -2.45 3.38
C ALA A 80 -10.02 -0.98 3.32
N PHE A 81 -9.95 -0.28 4.44
CA PHE A 81 -10.29 1.14 4.49
C PHE A 81 -9.37 1.95 3.57
N GLU A 82 -8.08 1.71 3.67
CA GLU A 82 -7.08 2.43 2.88
C GLU A 82 -7.27 2.17 1.38
N PHE A 83 -7.56 0.93 1.02
CA PHE A 83 -7.85 0.58 -0.37
C PHE A 83 -9.05 1.37 -0.90
N GLY A 84 -10.11 1.47 -0.10
CA GLY A 84 -11.30 2.25 -0.50
C GLY A 84 -10.98 3.70 -0.76
N VAL A 85 -10.15 4.30 0.09
CA VAL A 85 -9.73 5.70 -0.09
C VAL A 85 -8.92 5.86 -1.38
N ALA A 86 -7.97 4.96 -1.62
CA ALA A 86 -7.14 4.99 -2.81
C ALA A 86 -7.97 4.81 -4.09
N TYR A 87 -8.87 3.85 -4.08
CA TYR A 87 -9.71 3.58 -5.25
C TYR A 87 -10.64 4.76 -5.57
N ARG A 88 -11.21 5.37 -4.54
CA ARG A 88 -12.09 6.53 -4.72
C ARG A 88 -11.34 7.70 -5.37
N GLN A 89 -10.05 7.81 -5.13
CA GLN A 89 -9.20 8.83 -5.74
C GLN A 89 -8.68 8.45 -7.11
N LYS A 90 -9.07 7.28 -7.60
CA LYS A 90 -8.65 6.77 -8.91
C LYS A 90 -7.15 6.51 -9.00
N LEU A 91 -6.52 6.20 -7.87
CA LEU A 91 -5.13 5.77 -7.89
C LEU A 91 -5.02 4.39 -8.51
N PRO A 92 -3.98 4.11 -9.30
CA PRO A 92 -3.70 2.73 -9.70
C PRO A 92 -3.53 1.87 -8.46
N CYS A 93 -4.18 0.71 -8.44
CA CYS A 93 -4.11 -0.21 -7.30
C CYS A 93 -3.60 -1.56 -7.76
N VAL A 94 -2.57 -2.07 -7.08
CA VAL A 94 -1.98 -3.37 -7.37
C VAL A 94 -2.07 -4.23 -6.11
N VAL A 95 -2.63 -5.43 -6.25
CA VAL A 95 -2.76 -6.39 -5.15
C VAL A 95 -1.73 -7.49 -5.37
N VAL A 96 -0.87 -7.70 -4.38
CA VAL A 96 0.20 -8.70 -4.42
C VAL A 96 -0.18 -9.89 -3.55
N GLY A 97 -0.31 -11.05 -4.17
CA GLY A 97 -0.67 -12.28 -3.48
C GLY A 97 -2.15 -12.59 -3.57
N SER A 98 -2.49 -13.83 -3.25
CA SER A 98 -3.85 -14.34 -3.39
C SER A 98 -4.36 -15.00 -2.10
N ARG A 99 -3.81 -14.62 -0.95
CA ARG A 99 -4.12 -15.23 0.33
C ARG A 99 -5.58 -15.08 0.71
N GLU A 100 -6.18 -13.95 0.36
CA GLU A 100 -7.57 -13.66 0.59
C GLU A 100 -8.31 -13.41 -0.69
N ARG A 101 -9.55 -13.87 -0.73
CA ARG A 101 -10.46 -13.53 -1.81
C ARG A 101 -11.31 -12.35 -1.34
N ASN A 102 -11.31 -11.28 -2.13
CA ASN A 102 -12.08 -10.09 -1.83
C ASN A 102 -12.71 -9.58 -3.12
N ILE A 103 -14.04 -9.45 -3.10
CA ILE A 103 -14.77 -9.03 -4.31
C ILE A 103 -14.26 -7.69 -4.84
N PHE A 104 -13.82 -6.81 -3.96
CA PHE A 104 -13.38 -5.47 -4.36
C PHE A 104 -12.02 -5.47 -5.05
N TYR A 105 -11.24 -6.55 -4.93
CA TYR A 105 -10.01 -6.66 -5.71
C TYR A 105 -10.29 -6.92 -7.19
N HIS A 106 -11.54 -7.20 -7.53
CA HIS A 106 -11.98 -7.40 -8.93
C HIS A 106 -12.60 -6.15 -9.53
N LEU A 107 -12.54 -5.01 -8.84
CA LEU A 107 -13.02 -3.75 -9.42
C LEU A 107 -12.21 -3.39 -10.66
N PRO A 108 -12.85 -2.70 -11.63
CA PRO A 108 -12.14 -2.29 -12.84
C PRO A 108 -10.88 -1.48 -12.51
N GLY A 109 -9.78 -1.82 -13.16
CA GLY A 109 -8.52 -1.12 -12.98
C GLY A 109 -7.64 -1.65 -11.85
N VAL A 110 -8.14 -2.55 -11.01
CA VAL A 110 -7.33 -3.18 -9.97
C VAL A 110 -6.54 -4.33 -10.60
N VAL A 111 -5.22 -4.29 -10.45
CA VAL A 111 -4.33 -5.32 -11.00
C VAL A 111 -3.94 -6.28 -9.90
N GLN A 112 -4.11 -7.58 -10.14
CA GLN A 112 -3.74 -8.62 -9.19
C GLN A 112 -2.54 -9.38 -9.72
N VAL A 113 -1.50 -9.51 -8.89
CA VAL A 113 -0.26 -10.21 -9.22
C VAL A 113 0.13 -11.11 -8.06
N GLU A 114 1.07 -12.02 -8.28
CA GLU A 114 1.49 -12.97 -7.24
C GLU A 114 2.74 -12.52 -6.49
N THR A 115 3.62 -11.74 -7.11
CA THR A 115 4.92 -11.38 -6.53
C THR A 115 5.16 -9.89 -6.58
N VAL A 116 6.10 -9.42 -5.75
CA VAL A 116 6.52 -8.02 -5.76
C VAL A 116 7.15 -7.66 -7.10
N GLU A 117 7.92 -8.56 -7.69
CA GLU A 117 8.53 -8.32 -9.00
C GLU A 117 7.47 -8.08 -10.07
N GLU A 118 6.39 -8.85 -10.04
CA GLU A 118 5.28 -8.63 -10.97
C GLU A 118 4.57 -7.31 -10.70
N ALA A 119 4.46 -6.91 -9.43
CA ALA A 119 3.89 -5.62 -9.06
C ALA A 119 4.74 -4.47 -9.61
N ILE A 120 6.06 -4.57 -9.49
CA ILE A 120 6.99 -3.58 -10.01
C ILE A 120 6.80 -3.42 -11.52
N ALA A 121 6.74 -4.54 -12.24
CA ALA A 121 6.52 -4.51 -13.68
C ALA A 121 5.17 -3.90 -14.03
N ALA A 122 4.13 -4.24 -13.29
CA ALA A 122 2.79 -3.69 -13.52
C ALA A 122 2.76 -2.18 -13.30
N LEU A 123 3.40 -1.70 -12.24
CA LEU A 123 3.44 -0.28 -11.93
C LEU A 123 4.16 0.51 -13.01
N TRP A 124 5.26 -0.01 -13.55
CA TRP A 124 5.96 0.66 -14.64
C TRP A 124 5.10 0.75 -15.89
N ARG A 125 4.30 -0.27 -16.19
CA ARG A 125 3.39 -0.24 -17.35
C ARG A 125 2.27 0.78 -17.14
N ILE A 126 1.70 0.83 -15.95
CA ILE A 126 0.58 1.73 -15.65
C ILE A 126 1.00 3.20 -15.74
N GLN A 127 2.22 3.50 -15.30
CA GLN A 127 2.71 4.88 -15.23
C GLN A 127 3.24 5.41 -16.56
N ARG A 128 3.27 4.58 -17.56
CA ARG A 128 3.65 5.03 -18.91
C ARG A 128 2.43 5.61 -19.68
#